data_eaa392ebcd41e5fd1fbc2d705ba17661
#
_entry.id   eaa392ebcd41e5fd1fbc2d705ba17661
#
_cell.length_a   1.000
_cell.length_b   1.000
_cell.length_c   1.000
_cell.angle_alpha   90.00
_cell.angle_beta   90.00
_cell.angle_gamma   90.00
#
_symmetry.space_group_name_H-M   'P 1'
#
loop_
_entity.id
_entity.type
_entity.pdbx_description
1 polymer ?
#
loop_
_entity_poly.entity_id
_entity_poly.type
_entity_poly.pdbx_seq_one_letter_code
_entity_poly.pdbx_strand_id
1 'polypeptide(L)'
;MLFVSALALLLGNAPDTVARAILDTAIAHMGGAAVIGSIERAQLQVMTEWQRTDFDTRRPPVILSYELSAELRDYTIPAWRYARRFYSPNGVSEVIDLVADSVAAIGMNGRWRPQNIAYVDERDEVFTFAPERIVRLAREAPDARALADTAIAGVRYARVAATVGRFRPTLHFRRSDGLLALAHFRAAQPNDFGLAPWGAMEVEIAYSRWQRLADAGLAIPMQLDVSRAGRPYKRMTTISAKFNVAIPADSFFVTDTLRAVFLATARRPMFDLPVDSARIVDGSFALFGAPGTPAGAVKVGGRWVIFEAGTAPLSIERSAAFLRRTDASASLDAALLTAPTGAGGVAWLTRQPMTTWVTAAAAPFAEAALRGWPAGGTRPRALSGDRWIRVGSDSLRVETFDLPDYPGTTLVYVPSRRWVYAWPAGPVQMEYIIARIRQRGWQVDRVGSPRSFLGAPIASASAQAR
;
A
#
# COMPACT_ATOMS: atom_id res chain seq x y z
N MET A 1 1.95 33.88 -44.85
CA MET A 1 2.61 32.60 -44.59
C MET A 1 2.21 32.04 -43.25
N LEU A 2 0.91 31.72 -43.02
CA LEU A 2 0.36 31.35 -41.70
C LEU A 2 -0.79 30.33 -41.81
N PHE A 3 -0.72 29.38 -42.77
CA PHE A 3 -1.81 28.40 -42.97
C PHE A 3 -1.35 26.92 -43.07
N VAL A 4 -0.11 26.58 -42.67
CA VAL A 4 0.40 25.21 -42.76
C VAL A 4 0.47 24.48 -41.40
N SER A 5 0.31 25.19 -40.27
CA SER A 5 0.48 24.55 -38.94
C SER A 5 -0.79 23.95 -38.32
N ALA A 6 -1.96 24.12 -38.92
CA ALA A 6 -3.23 23.66 -38.33
C ALA A 6 -3.66 22.23 -38.80
N LEU A 7 -2.99 21.65 -39.82
CA LEU A 7 -3.39 20.35 -40.36
C LEU A 7 -2.70 19.14 -39.73
N ALA A 8 -1.66 19.36 -38.93
CA ALA A 8 -0.92 18.27 -38.28
C ALA A 8 -1.58 17.76 -36.97
N LEU A 9 -2.58 18.44 -36.44
CA LEU A 9 -3.28 18.09 -35.19
C LEU A 9 -4.54 17.22 -35.41
N LEU A 10 -4.92 16.95 -36.66
CA LEU A 10 -6.10 16.14 -37.02
C LEU A 10 -5.78 14.77 -37.60
N LEU A 11 -4.50 14.39 -37.68
CA LEU A 11 -4.14 12.99 -37.93
C LEU A 11 -4.25 12.22 -36.60
N GLY A 12 -5.47 11.94 -36.19
CA GLY A 12 -5.73 10.95 -35.15
C GLY A 12 -4.94 9.69 -35.53
N ASN A 13 -4.05 9.23 -34.63
CA ASN A 13 -3.26 8.03 -34.85
C ASN A 13 -4.20 6.91 -35.30
N ALA A 14 -3.98 6.40 -36.50
CA ALA A 14 -4.73 5.23 -36.99
C ALA A 14 -4.58 4.11 -35.96
N PRO A 15 -5.67 3.41 -35.60
CA PRO A 15 -5.62 2.38 -34.56
C PRO A 15 -4.55 1.34 -34.92
N ASP A 16 -3.71 0.98 -33.97
CA ASP A 16 -2.68 -0.05 -34.14
C ASP A 16 -3.35 -1.41 -34.44
N THR A 17 -3.27 -1.84 -35.69
CA THR A 17 -3.89 -3.10 -36.18
C THR A 17 -3.30 -4.33 -35.51
N VAL A 18 -2.01 -4.30 -35.13
CA VAL A 18 -1.33 -5.40 -34.44
C VAL A 18 -1.84 -5.51 -33.00
N ALA A 19 -1.95 -4.39 -32.29
CA ALA A 19 -2.52 -4.37 -30.96
C ALA A 19 -3.96 -4.90 -30.94
N ARG A 20 -4.77 -4.45 -31.93
CA ARG A 20 -6.15 -4.93 -32.07
C ARG A 20 -6.22 -6.42 -32.33
N ALA A 21 -5.39 -6.96 -33.22
CA ALA A 21 -5.36 -8.40 -33.50
C ALA A 21 -5.00 -9.25 -32.28
N ILE A 22 -4.05 -8.78 -31.46
CA ILE A 22 -3.69 -9.44 -30.19
C ILE A 22 -4.89 -9.46 -29.24
N LEU A 23 -5.55 -8.32 -29.07
CA LEU A 23 -6.69 -8.17 -28.16
C LEU A 23 -7.93 -8.96 -28.66
N ASP A 24 -8.21 -8.94 -29.94
CA ASP A 24 -9.29 -9.70 -30.57
C ASP A 24 -9.08 -11.21 -30.41
N THR A 25 -7.83 -11.70 -30.56
CA THR A 25 -7.46 -13.09 -30.28
C THR A 25 -7.73 -13.46 -28.81
N ALA A 26 -7.32 -12.62 -27.87
CA ALA A 26 -7.58 -12.86 -26.45
C ALA A 26 -9.09 -12.88 -26.15
N ILE A 27 -9.86 -11.93 -26.69
CA ILE A 27 -11.32 -11.86 -26.56
C ILE A 27 -11.98 -13.15 -27.11
N ALA A 28 -11.53 -13.62 -28.27
CA ALA A 28 -12.06 -14.86 -28.88
C ALA A 28 -11.84 -16.08 -27.96
N HIS A 29 -10.64 -16.22 -27.38
CA HIS A 29 -10.32 -17.32 -26.48
C HIS A 29 -11.05 -17.21 -25.13
N MET A 30 -11.39 -16.01 -24.70
CA MET A 30 -12.17 -15.77 -23.48
C MET A 30 -13.67 -16.05 -23.65
N GLY A 31 -14.21 -16.20 -24.83
CA GLY A 31 -15.63 -16.48 -25.08
C GLY A 31 -16.26 -15.63 -26.18
N GLY A 32 -15.50 -14.70 -26.74
CA GLY A 32 -15.94 -13.83 -27.83
C GLY A 32 -16.48 -12.48 -27.37
N ALA A 33 -16.51 -11.55 -28.32
CA ALA A 33 -16.88 -10.15 -28.03
C ALA A 33 -18.30 -9.98 -27.49
N ALA A 34 -19.27 -10.79 -27.97
CA ALA A 34 -20.65 -10.73 -27.51
C ALA A 34 -20.76 -11.14 -26.04
N VAL A 35 -20.10 -12.23 -25.62
CA VAL A 35 -20.12 -12.70 -24.23
C VAL A 35 -19.46 -11.68 -23.32
N ILE A 36 -18.24 -11.24 -23.64
CA ILE A 36 -17.51 -10.27 -22.81
C ILE A 36 -18.24 -8.91 -22.78
N GLY A 37 -18.80 -8.48 -23.91
CA GLY A 37 -19.53 -7.22 -24.03
C GLY A 37 -20.83 -7.17 -23.24
N SER A 38 -21.45 -8.33 -22.99
CA SER A 38 -22.70 -8.43 -22.25
C SER A 38 -22.53 -8.47 -20.71
N ILE A 39 -21.29 -8.51 -20.21
CA ILE A 39 -21.05 -8.62 -18.76
C ILE A 39 -21.29 -7.25 -18.09
N GLU A 40 -22.36 -7.17 -17.34
CA GLU A 40 -22.76 -5.99 -16.54
C GLU A 40 -22.56 -6.21 -15.04
N ARG A 41 -22.65 -7.47 -14.58
CA ARG A 41 -22.59 -7.82 -13.17
C ARG A 41 -21.76 -9.06 -12.92
N ALA A 42 -21.13 -9.14 -11.76
CA ALA A 42 -20.42 -10.34 -11.32
C ALA A 42 -20.73 -10.63 -9.85
N GLN A 43 -20.90 -11.91 -9.54
CA GLN A 43 -20.95 -12.46 -8.20
C GLN A 43 -19.81 -13.46 -8.05
N LEU A 44 -18.92 -13.22 -7.11
CA LEU A 44 -17.72 -14.03 -6.92
C LEU A 44 -17.63 -14.54 -5.49
N GLN A 45 -17.09 -15.74 -5.33
CA GLN A 45 -16.53 -16.22 -4.08
C GLN A 45 -15.03 -16.36 -4.25
N VAL A 46 -14.26 -15.74 -3.38
CA VAL A 46 -12.81 -15.65 -3.51
C VAL A 46 -12.15 -15.96 -2.17
N MET A 47 -11.11 -16.78 -2.20
CA MET A 47 -10.18 -16.92 -1.11
C MET A 47 -8.96 -16.06 -1.38
N THR A 48 -8.62 -15.18 -0.46
CA THR A 48 -7.46 -14.32 -0.55
C THR A 48 -6.43 -14.67 0.53
N GLU A 49 -5.21 -14.92 0.10
CA GLU A 49 -4.03 -15.01 0.95
C GLU A 49 -3.34 -13.64 0.93
N TRP A 50 -3.31 -12.96 2.07
CA TRP A 50 -2.62 -11.69 2.20
C TRP A 50 -1.19 -11.88 2.66
N GLN A 51 -0.25 -11.35 1.92
CA GLN A 51 1.18 -11.33 2.22
C GLN A 51 1.59 -9.91 2.59
N ARG A 52 1.37 -9.55 3.84
CA ARG A 52 1.68 -8.20 4.32
C ARG A 52 3.09 -8.13 4.89
N THR A 53 3.75 -7.03 4.61
CA THR A 53 5.04 -6.69 5.20
C THR A 53 4.90 -5.53 6.21
N ASP A 54 3.74 -5.46 6.86
CA ASP A 54 3.45 -4.48 7.88
C ASP A 54 4.08 -4.84 9.24
N PHE A 55 3.61 -4.25 10.31
CA PHE A 55 4.19 -4.24 11.66
C PHE A 55 4.71 -5.57 12.23
N ASP A 56 4.21 -6.70 11.75
CA ASP A 56 4.60 -8.04 12.21
C ASP A 56 5.52 -8.73 11.21
N THR A 57 6.43 -8.00 10.63
CA THR A 57 7.33 -8.48 9.59
C THR A 57 8.12 -9.70 10.04
N ARG A 58 7.59 -10.82 9.75
CA ARG A 58 8.36 -12.06 9.62
C ARG A 58 9.04 -12.04 8.24
N ARG A 59 10.04 -12.86 8.00
CA ARG A 59 10.70 -12.95 6.69
C ARG A 59 9.68 -13.24 5.61
N PRO A 60 9.68 -12.53 4.47
CA PRO A 60 8.87 -12.93 3.32
C PRO A 60 9.31 -14.33 2.81
N PRO A 61 8.38 -15.16 2.30
CA PRO A 61 6.95 -14.89 2.20
C PRO A 61 6.23 -15.28 3.50
N VAL A 62 5.52 -14.34 4.10
CA VAL A 62 4.68 -14.64 5.24
C VAL A 62 3.23 -14.39 4.91
N ILE A 63 2.45 -15.44 4.94
CA ILE A 63 1.00 -15.33 4.90
C ILE A 63 0.58 -14.88 6.29
N LEU A 64 0.12 -13.64 6.39
CA LEU A 64 -0.36 -13.09 7.66
C LEU A 64 -1.80 -13.43 7.92
N SER A 65 -2.59 -13.59 6.84
CA SER A 65 -4.00 -13.82 6.99
C SER A 65 -4.64 -14.40 5.74
N TYR A 66 -5.71 -15.17 5.97
CA TYR A 66 -6.59 -15.67 4.94
C TYR A 66 -7.93 -14.96 5.04
N GLU A 67 -8.54 -14.72 3.90
CA GLU A 67 -9.81 -14.08 3.80
C GLU A 67 -10.69 -14.90 2.85
N LEU A 68 -11.90 -15.21 3.27
CA LEU A 68 -12.94 -15.74 2.41
C LEU A 68 -13.95 -14.63 2.16
N SER A 69 -14.16 -14.28 0.89
CA SER A 69 -15.07 -13.20 0.51
C SER A 69 -16.19 -13.67 -0.42
N ALA A 70 -17.31 -12.97 -0.32
CA ALA A 70 -18.39 -12.97 -1.29
C ALA A 70 -18.50 -11.55 -1.86
N GLU A 71 -18.28 -11.41 -3.17
CA GLU A 71 -18.28 -10.14 -3.86
C GLU A 71 -19.48 -10.00 -4.77
N LEU A 72 -20.09 -8.82 -4.76
CA LEU A 72 -21.05 -8.38 -5.75
C LEU A 72 -20.47 -7.15 -6.46
N ARG A 73 -20.45 -7.18 -7.77
CA ARG A 73 -19.97 -6.09 -8.62
C ARG A 73 -21.08 -5.72 -9.60
N ASP A 74 -21.42 -4.45 -9.64
CA ASP A 74 -22.26 -3.90 -10.71
C ASP A 74 -21.41 -2.88 -11.49
N TYR A 75 -21.19 -3.18 -12.77
CA TYR A 75 -20.35 -2.37 -13.64
C TYR A 75 -21.12 -1.26 -14.35
N THR A 76 -22.45 -1.31 -14.33
CA THR A 76 -23.33 -0.29 -14.91
C THR A 76 -23.46 0.92 -14.00
N ILE A 77 -23.54 0.65 -12.70
CA ILE A 77 -23.40 1.63 -11.63
C ILE A 77 -22.13 1.25 -10.88
N PRO A 78 -21.08 2.08 -10.78
CA PRO A 78 -19.80 1.63 -10.21
C PRO A 78 -19.94 1.28 -8.72
N ALA A 79 -20.55 0.10 -8.45
CA ALA A 79 -20.90 -0.38 -7.13
C ALA A 79 -20.25 -1.74 -6.82
N TRP A 80 -19.64 -1.83 -5.66
CA TRP A 80 -18.92 -3.01 -5.17
C TRP A 80 -19.30 -3.29 -3.72
N ARG A 81 -19.75 -4.50 -3.45
CA ARG A 81 -19.98 -5.01 -2.11
C ARG A 81 -19.06 -6.19 -1.87
N TYR A 82 -18.25 -6.09 -0.84
CA TYR A 82 -17.22 -7.04 -0.49
C TYR A 82 -17.46 -7.55 0.92
N ALA A 83 -18.22 -8.63 1.05
CA ALA A 83 -18.49 -9.28 2.32
C ALA A 83 -17.39 -10.30 2.60
N ARG A 84 -16.64 -10.14 3.67
CA ARG A 84 -15.46 -10.94 3.97
C ARG A 84 -15.44 -11.47 5.39
N ARG A 85 -14.96 -12.69 5.50
CA ARG A 85 -14.57 -13.30 6.74
C ARG A 85 -13.06 -13.37 6.78
N PHE A 86 -12.48 -12.66 7.70
CA PHE A 86 -11.06 -12.48 7.84
C PHE A 86 -10.53 -13.36 8.97
N TYR A 87 -9.58 -14.21 8.67
CA TYR A 87 -8.92 -15.11 9.60
C TYR A 87 -7.52 -14.58 9.91
N SER A 88 -7.25 -14.32 11.18
CA SER A 88 -5.94 -13.88 11.65
C SER A 88 -5.56 -14.66 12.92
N PRO A 89 -4.30 -14.60 13.36
CA PRO A 89 -3.90 -15.19 14.64
C PRO A 89 -4.68 -14.66 15.85
N ASN A 90 -5.30 -13.48 15.71
CA ASN A 90 -6.08 -12.82 16.77
C ASN A 90 -7.58 -13.17 16.73
N GLY A 91 -8.01 -14.07 15.85
CA GLY A 91 -9.40 -14.52 15.72
C GLY A 91 -10.02 -14.27 14.33
N VAL A 92 -11.35 -14.42 14.28
CA VAL A 92 -12.16 -14.26 13.08
C VAL A 92 -12.99 -12.98 13.17
N SER A 93 -12.98 -12.20 12.11
CA SER A 93 -13.82 -10.99 11.97
C SER A 93 -14.65 -11.06 10.71
N GLU A 94 -15.92 -10.68 10.78
CA GLU A 94 -16.80 -10.53 9.63
C GLU A 94 -17.01 -9.04 9.33
N VAL A 95 -16.76 -8.66 8.09
CA VAL A 95 -16.78 -7.25 7.65
C VAL A 95 -17.42 -7.18 6.27
N ILE A 96 -18.19 -6.13 6.03
CA ILE A 96 -18.71 -5.82 4.71
C ILE A 96 -18.17 -4.45 4.32
N ASP A 97 -17.33 -4.39 3.29
CA ASP A 97 -16.99 -3.15 2.64
C ASP A 97 -17.96 -2.89 1.49
N LEU A 98 -18.47 -1.69 1.41
CA LEU A 98 -19.41 -1.24 0.41
C LEU A 98 -18.89 0.03 -0.25
N VAL A 99 -18.76 0.00 -1.56
CA VAL A 99 -18.46 1.19 -2.35
C VAL A 99 -19.58 1.36 -3.37
N ALA A 100 -20.30 2.45 -3.25
CA ALA A 100 -21.36 2.81 -4.18
C ALA A 100 -21.10 4.23 -4.67
N ASP A 101 -20.98 4.38 -5.99
CA ASP A 101 -20.60 5.63 -6.63
C ASP A 101 -19.24 6.13 -6.07
N SER A 102 -19.21 7.27 -5.40
CA SER A 102 -18.01 7.86 -4.80
C SER A 102 -17.96 7.72 -3.27
N VAL A 103 -18.81 6.89 -2.67
CA VAL A 103 -18.91 6.71 -1.23
C VAL A 103 -18.43 5.33 -0.83
N ALA A 104 -17.58 5.27 0.18
CA ALA A 104 -17.15 4.02 0.79
C ALA A 104 -17.67 3.90 2.22
N ALA A 105 -18.14 2.71 2.59
CA ALA A 105 -18.68 2.38 3.90
C ALA A 105 -18.21 1.00 4.35
N ILE A 106 -18.17 0.79 5.66
CA ILE A 106 -17.86 -0.50 6.28
C ILE A 106 -18.97 -0.88 7.26
N GLY A 107 -19.47 -2.09 7.12
CA GLY A 107 -20.43 -2.73 8.02
C GLY A 107 -19.72 -3.76 8.91
N MET A 108 -19.92 -3.66 10.22
CA MET A 108 -19.45 -4.64 11.20
C MET A 108 -20.54 -4.85 12.24
N ASN A 109 -20.94 -6.10 12.47
CA ASN A 109 -21.94 -6.45 13.47
C ASN A 109 -23.25 -5.62 13.32
N GLY A 110 -23.71 -5.45 12.09
CA GLY A 110 -24.94 -4.68 11.75
C GLY A 110 -24.80 -3.16 11.85
N ARG A 111 -23.63 -2.63 12.21
CA ARG A 111 -23.39 -1.18 12.29
C ARG A 111 -22.57 -0.71 11.10
N TRP A 112 -23.02 0.36 10.46
CA TRP A 112 -22.35 0.98 9.33
C TRP A 112 -21.64 2.26 9.74
N ARG A 113 -20.44 2.48 9.18
CA ARG A 113 -19.66 3.70 9.34
C ARG A 113 -18.98 4.05 8.02
N PRO A 114 -18.57 5.32 7.80
CA PRO A 114 -17.80 5.68 6.63
C PRO A 114 -16.48 4.91 6.61
N GLN A 115 -16.06 4.52 5.41
CA GLN A 115 -14.76 3.94 5.15
C GLN A 115 -13.89 4.97 4.41
N ASN A 116 -12.58 4.81 4.44
CA ASN A 116 -11.67 5.74 3.77
C ASN A 116 -11.88 5.76 2.24
N ILE A 117 -11.62 6.91 1.62
CA ILE A 117 -11.68 7.09 0.15
C ILE A 117 -10.78 6.10 -0.61
N ALA A 118 -9.74 5.54 0.01
CA ALA A 118 -8.89 4.51 -0.58
C ALA A 118 -9.67 3.30 -1.11
N TYR A 119 -10.81 2.98 -0.52
CA TYR A 119 -11.67 1.90 -0.99
C TYR A 119 -12.37 2.21 -2.32
N VAL A 120 -12.61 3.48 -2.61
CA VAL A 120 -13.08 3.92 -3.93
C VAL A 120 -11.97 3.69 -4.97
N ASP A 121 -10.74 4.05 -4.62
CA ASP A 121 -9.58 3.81 -5.49
C ASP A 121 -9.33 2.31 -5.70
N GLU A 122 -9.51 1.48 -4.67
CA GLU A 122 -9.37 0.03 -4.76
C GLU A 122 -10.46 -0.59 -5.65
N ARG A 123 -11.72 -0.15 -5.53
CA ARG A 123 -12.79 -0.58 -6.44
C ARG A 123 -12.42 -0.28 -7.88
N ASP A 124 -11.93 0.92 -8.18
CA ASP A 124 -11.56 1.32 -9.53
C ASP A 124 -10.45 0.44 -10.10
N GLU A 125 -9.45 0.09 -9.28
CA GLU A 125 -8.40 -0.86 -9.65
C GLU A 125 -9.00 -2.25 -9.91
N VAL A 126 -9.79 -2.78 -8.97
CA VAL A 126 -10.44 -4.10 -9.08
C VAL A 126 -11.33 -4.16 -10.32
N PHE A 127 -12.10 -3.11 -10.60
CA PHE A 127 -13.01 -3.08 -11.76
C PHE A 127 -12.27 -2.92 -13.09
N THR A 128 -11.20 -2.15 -13.10
CA THR A 128 -10.38 -1.98 -14.30
C THR A 128 -9.64 -3.27 -14.67
N PHE A 129 -9.04 -3.93 -13.68
CA PHE A 129 -8.23 -5.13 -13.88
C PHE A 129 -9.00 -6.44 -13.70
N ALA A 130 -10.34 -6.38 -13.56
CA ALA A 130 -11.18 -7.57 -13.63
C ALA A 130 -10.92 -8.29 -14.96
N PRO A 131 -10.60 -9.61 -14.94
CA PRO A 131 -10.18 -10.33 -16.14
C PRO A 131 -11.22 -10.28 -17.25
N GLU A 132 -12.50 -10.28 -16.90
CA GLU A 132 -13.64 -10.19 -17.84
C GLU A 132 -13.79 -8.80 -18.46
N ARG A 133 -13.03 -7.80 -18.02
CA ARG A 133 -13.16 -6.40 -18.48
C ARG A 133 -11.90 -5.84 -19.11
N ILE A 134 -10.74 -6.07 -18.50
CA ILE A 134 -9.51 -5.36 -18.87
C ILE A 134 -9.14 -5.51 -20.35
N VAL A 135 -9.34 -6.71 -20.93
CA VAL A 135 -9.01 -6.94 -22.33
C VAL A 135 -9.94 -6.15 -23.26
N ARG A 136 -11.25 -6.11 -22.94
CA ARG A 136 -12.22 -5.30 -23.68
C ARG A 136 -11.91 -3.81 -23.56
N LEU A 137 -11.68 -3.33 -22.35
CA LEU A 137 -11.34 -1.91 -22.12
C LEU A 137 -10.07 -1.49 -22.85
N ALA A 138 -9.06 -2.36 -22.89
CA ALA A 138 -7.85 -2.12 -23.67
C ALA A 138 -8.13 -2.13 -25.20
N ARG A 139 -9.06 -2.97 -25.65
CA ARG A 139 -9.48 -3.02 -27.07
C ARG A 139 -10.22 -1.76 -27.52
N GLU A 140 -10.97 -1.16 -26.62
CA GLU A 140 -11.71 0.09 -26.83
C GLU A 140 -10.82 1.33 -26.69
N ALA A 141 -9.64 1.21 -26.08
CA ALA A 141 -8.74 2.33 -25.86
C ALA A 141 -8.18 2.88 -27.19
N PRO A 142 -8.29 4.19 -27.44
CA PRO A 142 -7.85 4.80 -28.71
C PRO A 142 -6.32 4.80 -28.87
N ASP A 143 -5.56 4.69 -27.78
CA ASP A 143 -4.10 4.70 -27.74
C ASP A 143 -3.50 3.28 -27.57
N ALA A 144 -4.32 2.23 -27.72
CA ALA A 144 -3.84 0.85 -27.67
C ALA A 144 -2.77 0.61 -28.74
N ARG A 145 -1.59 0.17 -28.32
CA ARG A 145 -0.45 -0.07 -29.21
C ARG A 145 0.28 -1.36 -28.85
N ALA A 146 0.73 -2.06 -29.89
CA ALA A 146 1.59 -3.22 -29.71
C ALA A 146 3.01 -2.77 -29.32
N LEU A 147 3.61 -3.53 -28.43
CA LEU A 147 5.02 -3.41 -28.09
C LEU A 147 5.79 -4.63 -28.60
N ALA A 148 7.10 -4.53 -28.67
CA ALA A 148 7.93 -5.69 -29.02
C ALA A 148 7.64 -6.86 -28.07
N ASP A 149 7.63 -8.08 -28.59
CA ASP A 149 7.48 -9.31 -27.80
C ASP A 149 8.54 -9.38 -26.68
N THR A 150 8.21 -10.08 -25.63
CA THR A 150 9.16 -10.36 -24.55
C THR A 150 9.13 -11.84 -24.18
N ALA A 151 10.17 -12.29 -23.49
CA ALA A 151 10.18 -13.60 -22.86
C ALA A 151 10.46 -13.45 -21.35
N ILE A 152 9.65 -14.09 -20.52
CA ILE A 152 9.80 -14.11 -19.07
C ILE A 152 9.83 -15.58 -18.65
N ALA A 153 10.89 -16.01 -17.97
CA ALA A 153 11.11 -17.40 -17.58
C ALA A 153 10.88 -18.43 -18.72
N GLY A 154 11.33 -18.08 -19.93
CA GLY A 154 11.22 -18.94 -21.12
C GLY A 154 9.87 -18.90 -21.85
N VAL A 155 8.86 -18.24 -21.28
CA VAL A 155 7.54 -18.09 -21.94
C VAL A 155 7.52 -16.80 -22.77
N ARG A 156 7.04 -16.90 -24.03
CA ARG A 156 6.93 -15.74 -24.94
C ARG A 156 5.57 -15.05 -24.79
N TYR A 157 5.61 -13.72 -24.81
CA TYR A 157 4.42 -12.87 -24.68
C TYR A 157 4.36 -11.82 -25.79
N ALA A 158 3.18 -11.67 -26.39
CA ALA A 158 2.81 -10.45 -27.09
C ALA A 158 2.45 -9.38 -26.06
N ARG A 159 2.77 -8.12 -26.32
CA ARG A 159 2.51 -7.04 -25.40
C ARG A 159 1.67 -5.94 -26.02
N VAL A 160 0.73 -5.40 -25.24
CA VAL A 160 -0.08 -4.25 -25.62
C VAL A 160 -0.06 -3.22 -24.48
N ALA A 161 0.26 -1.97 -24.81
CA ALA A 161 0.09 -0.84 -23.90
C ALA A 161 -1.18 -0.09 -24.27
N ALA A 162 -1.95 0.34 -23.28
CA ALA A 162 -3.18 1.11 -23.49
C ALA A 162 -3.44 2.01 -22.26
N THR A 163 -4.21 3.08 -22.45
CA THR A 163 -4.78 3.85 -21.33
C THR A 163 -6.18 3.34 -21.01
N VAL A 164 -6.39 2.83 -19.80
CA VAL A 164 -7.67 2.30 -19.34
C VAL A 164 -8.05 3.02 -18.05
N GLY A 165 -9.07 3.86 -18.13
CA GLY A 165 -9.42 4.75 -17.03
C GLY A 165 -8.24 5.65 -16.65
N ARG A 166 -7.85 5.61 -15.37
CA ARG A 166 -6.68 6.36 -14.87
C ARG A 166 -5.35 5.60 -14.98
N PHE A 167 -5.38 4.36 -15.44
CA PHE A 167 -4.21 3.48 -15.50
C PHE A 167 -3.62 3.42 -16.90
N ARG A 168 -2.33 3.12 -16.96
CA ARG A 168 -1.59 2.89 -18.23
C ARG A 168 -0.89 1.54 -18.18
N PRO A 169 -1.65 0.44 -18.26
CA PRO A 169 -1.06 -0.88 -18.21
C PRO A 169 -0.29 -1.26 -19.47
N THR A 170 0.70 -2.14 -19.26
CA THR A 170 1.22 -3.04 -20.29
C THR A 170 0.64 -4.42 -20.01
N LEU A 171 -0.13 -4.93 -20.95
CA LEU A 171 -0.76 -6.25 -20.89
C LEU A 171 0.10 -7.26 -21.65
N HIS A 172 0.34 -8.42 -21.07
CA HIS A 172 1.16 -9.48 -21.62
C HIS A 172 0.27 -10.70 -21.94
N PHE A 173 0.20 -11.07 -23.19
CA PHE A 173 -0.59 -12.20 -23.68
C PHE A 173 0.33 -13.34 -24.06
N ARG A 174 0.11 -14.55 -23.51
CA ARG A 174 0.92 -15.72 -23.89
C ARG A 174 0.77 -16.03 -25.37
N ARG A 175 1.89 -16.24 -26.05
CA ARG A 175 1.88 -16.59 -27.49
C ARG A 175 1.30 -17.97 -27.74
N SER A 176 1.31 -18.89 -26.78
CA SER A 176 0.82 -20.25 -26.92
C SER A 176 -0.71 -20.37 -26.97
N ASP A 177 -1.43 -19.51 -26.28
CA ASP A 177 -2.89 -19.58 -26.15
C ASP A 177 -3.61 -18.22 -26.26
N GLY A 178 -2.86 -17.14 -26.47
CA GLY A 178 -3.42 -15.80 -26.61
C GLY A 178 -4.04 -15.20 -25.35
N LEU A 179 -4.04 -15.90 -24.22
CA LEU A 179 -4.68 -15.44 -22.99
C LEU A 179 -3.80 -14.42 -22.24
N LEU A 180 -4.45 -13.48 -21.59
CA LEU A 180 -3.81 -12.52 -20.70
C LEU A 180 -3.10 -13.25 -19.56
N ALA A 181 -1.81 -12.97 -19.36
CA ALA A 181 -1.01 -13.57 -18.32
C ALA A 181 -0.55 -12.56 -17.26
N LEU A 182 -0.23 -11.33 -17.68
CA LEU A 182 0.25 -10.31 -16.79
C LEU A 182 -0.33 -8.94 -17.17
N ALA A 183 -0.68 -8.13 -16.18
CA ALA A 183 -0.86 -6.69 -16.33
C ALA A 183 0.17 -6.00 -15.45
N HIS A 184 0.98 -5.15 -16.05
CA HIS A 184 1.98 -4.35 -15.36
C HIS A 184 1.67 -2.87 -15.52
N PHE A 185 1.56 -2.15 -14.42
CA PHE A 185 1.21 -0.74 -14.43
C PHE A 185 1.79 -0.02 -13.22
N ARG A 186 1.80 1.29 -13.29
CA ARG A 186 2.16 2.14 -12.17
C ARG A 186 0.91 2.80 -11.61
N ALA A 187 0.67 2.61 -10.33
CA ALA A 187 -0.46 3.20 -9.62
C ALA A 187 0.02 4.15 -8.53
N ALA A 188 -0.53 5.36 -8.52
CA ALA A 188 -0.46 6.20 -7.35
C ALA A 188 -1.53 5.72 -6.36
N GLN A 189 -1.12 5.37 -5.16
CA GLN A 189 -1.99 4.90 -4.08
C GLN A 189 -2.00 5.95 -2.95
N PRO A 190 -2.50 7.16 -3.21
CA PRO A 190 -2.38 8.28 -2.26
C PRO A 190 -3.23 8.07 -1.01
N ASN A 191 -4.21 7.20 -1.07
CA ASN A 191 -5.12 6.89 0.02
C ASN A 191 -4.82 5.53 0.66
N ASP A 192 -3.92 4.74 0.09
CA ASP A 192 -3.52 3.46 0.64
C ASP A 192 -2.66 3.70 1.88
N PHE A 193 -3.05 3.15 2.99
CA PHE A 193 -2.38 3.27 4.28
C PHE A 193 -2.21 1.89 4.91
N GLY A 194 -1.19 1.72 5.72
CA GLY A 194 -0.87 0.43 6.34
C GLY A 194 -0.10 -0.51 5.42
N LEU A 195 0.24 -0.08 4.21
CA LEU A 195 1.03 -0.83 3.24
C LEU A 195 2.19 0.02 2.71
N ALA A 196 3.39 -0.45 2.89
CA ALA A 196 4.55 0.13 2.23
C ALA A 196 4.82 -0.62 0.91
N PRO A 197 5.32 0.05 -0.13
CA PRO A 197 5.68 1.46 -0.18
C PRO A 197 4.49 2.36 -0.55
N TRP A 198 4.64 3.64 -0.22
CA TRP A 198 3.65 4.68 -0.46
C TRP A 198 3.93 5.46 -1.75
N GLY A 199 2.88 6.08 -2.30
CA GLY A 199 2.98 6.87 -3.52
C GLY A 199 2.79 6.05 -4.79
N ALA A 200 3.35 6.51 -5.91
CA ALA A 200 3.27 5.77 -7.17
C ALA A 200 4.20 4.56 -7.15
N MET A 201 3.64 3.37 -7.24
CA MET A 201 4.36 2.11 -7.19
C MET A 201 4.07 1.25 -8.43
N GLU A 202 5.02 0.40 -8.77
CA GLU A 202 4.81 -0.64 -9.76
C GLU A 202 3.89 -1.72 -9.18
N VAL A 203 2.86 -2.05 -9.94
CA VAL A 203 1.90 -3.11 -9.64
C VAL A 203 1.95 -4.13 -10.77
N GLU A 204 2.01 -5.39 -10.40
CA GLU A 204 1.89 -6.51 -11.32
C GLU A 204 0.74 -7.41 -10.87
N ILE A 205 -0.12 -7.78 -11.82
CA ILE A 205 -1.19 -8.76 -11.61
C ILE A 205 -0.94 -9.91 -12.58
N ALA A 206 -0.67 -11.10 -12.03
CA ALA A 206 -0.56 -12.32 -12.82
C ALA A 206 -1.91 -13.04 -12.85
N TYR A 207 -2.35 -13.40 -14.07
CA TYR A 207 -3.58 -14.12 -14.35
C TYR A 207 -3.24 -15.56 -14.73
N SER A 208 -3.70 -16.51 -13.93
CA SER A 208 -3.34 -17.92 -14.13
C SER A 208 -4.52 -18.87 -13.89
N ARG A 209 -4.33 -20.16 -14.20
CA ARG A 209 -5.35 -21.20 -14.05
C ARG A 209 -6.65 -20.88 -14.76
N TRP A 210 -6.55 -20.47 -16.04
CA TRP A 210 -7.70 -20.17 -16.87
C TRP A 210 -8.63 -21.37 -17.01
N GLN A 211 -9.91 -21.15 -16.77
CA GLN A 211 -10.97 -22.15 -16.88
C GLN A 211 -12.17 -21.58 -17.60
N ARG A 212 -12.82 -22.40 -18.42
CA ARG A 212 -14.07 -22.05 -19.07
C ARG A 212 -15.24 -22.35 -18.13
N LEU A 213 -16.03 -21.34 -17.84
CA LEU A 213 -17.29 -21.48 -17.12
C LEU A 213 -18.38 -21.80 -18.12
N ALA A 214 -18.92 -23.04 -18.07
CA ALA A 214 -19.87 -23.53 -19.06
C ALA A 214 -21.14 -22.66 -19.11
N ASP A 215 -21.69 -22.30 -17.95
CA ASP A 215 -22.94 -21.55 -17.82
C ASP A 215 -22.83 -20.12 -18.38
N ALA A 216 -21.63 -19.51 -18.35
CA ALA A 216 -21.38 -18.18 -18.87
C ALA A 216 -20.76 -18.15 -20.27
N GLY A 217 -20.31 -19.30 -20.80
CA GLY A 217 -19.53 -19.36 -22.02
C GLY A 217 -18.21 -18.59 -21.99
N LEU A 218 -17.76 -18.20 -20.81
CA LEU A 218 -16.64 -17.31 -20.55
C LEU A 218 -15.45 -18.07 -19.94
N ALA A 219 -14.25 -17.83 -20.42
CA ALA A 219 -13.02 -18.26 -19.75
C ALA A 219 -12.51 -17.15 -18.84
N ILE A 220 -12.20 -17.49 -17.57
CA ILE A 220 -11.61 -16.59 -16.59
C ILE A 220 -10.40 -17.25 -15.91
N PRO A 221 -9.44 -16.46 -15.40
CA PRO A 221 -8.39 -16.99 -14.54
C PRO A 221 -8.97 -17.28 -13.15
N MET A 222 -8.73 -18.47 -12.65
CA MET A 222 -9.15 -18.86 -11.29
C MET A 222 -8.16 -18.41 -10.22
N GLN A 223 -7.00 -17.87 -10.63
CA GLN A 223 -6.02 -17.32 -9.70
C GLN A 223 -5.45 -16.01 -10.21
N LEU A 224 -5.39 -15.04 -9.31
CA LEU A 224 -4.70 -13.77 -9.49
C LEU A 224 -3.64 -13.62 -8.39
N ASP A 225 -2.39 -13.38 -8.80
CA ASP A 225 -1.31 -13.03 -7.89
C ASP A 225 -0.97 -11.55 -8.10
N VAL A 226 -1.02 -10.77 -7.04
CA VAL A 226 -0.73 -9.33 -7.10
C VAL A 226 0.57 -9.05 -6.36
N SER A 227 1.49 -8.38 -7.05
CA SER A 227 2.71 -7.83 -6.45
C SER A 227 2.67 -6.31 -6.45
N ARG A 228 3.21 -5.68 -5.43
CA ARG A 228 3.40 -4.24 -5.34
C ARG A 228 4.87 -3.92 -5.05
N ALA A 229 5.47 -3.03 -5.83
CA ALA A 229 6.89 -2.66 -5.75
C ALA A 229 7.84 -3.88 -5.76
N GLY A 230 7.51 -4.91 -6.57
CA GLY A 230 8.29 -6.13 -6.71
C GLY A 230 8.15 -7.12 -5.53
N ARG A 231 7.18 -6.91 -4.63
CA ARG A 231 6.92 -7.80 -3.50
C ARG A 231 5.54 -8.42 -3.59
N PRO A 232 5.37 -9.70 -3.26
CA PRO A 232 4.06 -10.32 -3.16
C PRO A 232 3.17 -9.53 -2.21
N TYR A 233 1.94 -9.28 -2.63
CA TYR A 233 0.96 -8.52 -1.87
C TYR A 233 -0.24 -9.35 -1.49
N LYS A 234 -0.91 -9.95 -2.48
CA LYS A 234 -2.01 -10.87 -2.26
C LYS A 234 -2.10 -11.92 -3.37
N ARG A 235 -2.56 -13.11 -3.01
CA ARG A 235 -2.99 -14.15 -3.94
C ARG A 235 -4.48 -14.34 -3.78
N MET A 236 -5.21 -14.31 -4.87
CA MET A 236 -6.66 -14.47 -4.90
C MET A 236 -6.99 -15.73 -5.69
N THR A 237 -7.73 -16.64 -5.08
CA THR A 237 -8.25 -17.85 -5.76
C THR A 237 -9.76 -17.74 -5.85
N THR A 238 -10.30 -17.68 -7.07
CA THR A 238 -11.72 -17.69 -7.33
C THR A 238 -12.27 -19.08 -7.09
N ILE A 239 -13.19 -19.22 -6.15
CA ILE A 239 -13.89 -20.47 -5.82
C ILE A 239 -15.08 -20.67 -6.75
N SER A 240 -15.83 -19.59 -6.96
CA SER A 240 -16.95 -19.56 -7.90
C SER A 240 -17.14 -18.17 -8.50
N ALA A 241 -17.63 -18.15 -9.72
CA ALA A 241 -17.98 -16.91 -10.43
C ALA A 241 -19.28 -17.09 -11.20
N LYS A 242 -20.18 -16.12 -11.07
CA LYS A 242 -21.43 -16.04 -11.85
C LYS A 242 -21.56 -14.64 -12.42
N PHE A 243 -22.01 -14.54 -13.65
CA PHE A 243 -22.14 -13.27 -14.35
C PHE A 243 -23.60 -12.98 -14.68
N ASN A 244 -23.93 -11.70 -14.73
CA ASN A 244 -25.27 -11.18 -15.05
C ASN A 244 -26.39 -11.74 -14.16
N VAL A 245 -26.03 -12.08 -12.91
CA VAL A 245 -27.02 -12.50 -11.92
C VAL A 245 -27.86 -11.32 -11.45
N ALA A 246 -29.12 -11.60 -11.05
CA ALA A 246 -29.92 -10.60 -10.40
C ALA A 246 -29.30 -10.23 -9.03
N ILE A 247 -29.02 -8.96 -8.82
CA ILE A 247 -28.55 -8.43 -7.54
C ILE A 247 -29.69 -7.65 -6.89
N PRO A 248 -30.04 -7.93 -5.63
CA PRO A 248 -31.09 -7.17 -4.94
C PRO A 248 -30.74 -5.67 -4.91
N ALA A 249 -31.74 -4.82 -5.12
CA ALA A 249 -31.57 -3.36 -5.27
C ALA A 249 -30.92 -2.70 -4.03
N ASP A 250 -31.14 -3.27 -2.85
CA ASP A 250 -30.59 -2.79 -1.57
C ASP A 250 -29.14 -3.24 -1.31
N SER A 251 -28.60 -4.12 -2.15
CA SER A 251 -27.23 -4.64 -1.97
C SER A 251 -26.16 -3.55 -1.96
N PHE A 252 -26.42 -2.43 -2.63
CA PHE A 252 -25.51 -1.30 -2.75
C PHE A 252 -26.06 -0.02 -2.10
N PHE A 253 -27.08 -0.14 -1.27
CA PHE A 253 -27.73 1.02 -0.66
C PHE A 253 -26.84 1.66 0.41
N VAL A 254 -26.62 2.96 0.28
CA VAL A 254 -25.93 3.81 1.25
C VAL A 254 -26.92 4.87 1.72
N THR A 255 -27.18 4.95 3.03
CA THR A 255 -28.10 5.95 3.59
C THR A 255 -27.57 7.37 3.39
N ASP A 256 -28.46 8.36 3.27
CA ASP A 256 -28.06 9.77 3.12
C ASP A 256 -27.21 10.26 4.30
N THR A 257 -27.54 9.81 5.51
CA THR A 257 -26.76 10.12 6.71
C THR A 257 -25.31 9.60 6.58
N LEU A 258 -25.15 8.35 6.15
CA LEU A 258 -23.81 7.76 5.98
C LEU A 258 -23.02 8.46 4.86
N ARG A 259 -23.71 8.82 3.77
CA ARG A 259 -23.15 9.62 2.67
C ARG A 259 -22.66 10.98 3.16
N ALA A 260 -23.50 11.69 3.92
CA ALA A 260 -23.14 13.01 4.46
C ALA A 260 -21.94 12.93 5.41
N VAL A 261 -21.89 11.94 6.29
CA VAL A 261 -20.75 11.73 7.19
C VAL A 261 -19.48 11.38 6.40
N PHE A 262 -19.58 10.51 5.38
CA PHE A 262 -18.43 10.19 4.51
C PHE A 262 -17.86 11.45 3.84
N LEU A 263 -18.72 12.27 3.24
CA LEU A 263 -18.31 13.50 2.57
C LEU A 263 -17.62 14.48 3.53
N ALA A 264 -18.09 14.54 4.76
CA ALA A 264 -17.54 15.42 5.79
C ALA A 264 -16.20 14.92 6.38
N THR A 265 -16.01 13.60 6.51
CA THR A 265 -14.92 13.04 7.33
C THR A 265 -13.99 12.09 6.60
N ALA A 266 -14.48 11.28 5.69
CA ALA A 266 -13.73 10.16 5.10
C ALA A 266 -13.31 10.37 3.64
N ARG A 267 -13.82 11.41 2.96
CA ARG A 267 -13.49 11.75 1.57
C ARG A 267 -12.05 12.27 1.41
N ARG A 268 -11.43 12.75 2.47
CA ARG A 268 -10.06 13.25 2.42
C ARG A 268 -9.07 12.08 2.39
N PRO A 269 -8.01 12.16 1.57
CA PRO A 269 -6.90 11.21 1.66
C PRO A 269 -6.35 11.17 3.08
N MET A 270 -5.94 9.98 3.56
CA MET A 270 -5.44 9.84 4.93
C MET A 270 -4.26 10.75 5.23
N PHE A 271 -3.34 10.93 4.28
CA PHE A 271 -2.20 11.84 4.45
C PHE A 271 -2.59 13.31 4.39
N ASP A 272 -3.85 13.64 4.04
CA ASP A 272 -4.42 14.99 4.05
C ASP A 272 -5.20 15.31 5.31
N LEU A 273 -5.33 14.35 6.22
CA LEU A 273 -5.98 14.56 7.51
C LEU A 273 -5.15 15.52 8.36
N PRO A 274 -5.80 16.40 9.14
CA PRO A 274 -5.10 17.29 10.06
C PRO A 274 -4.31 16.49 11.09
N VAL A 275 -3.19 17.04 11.55
CA VAL A 275 -2.36 16.46 12.63
C VAL A 275 -2.90 16.95 14.00
N ASP A 276 -4.22 16.87 14.18
CA ASP A 276 -4.90 17.46 15.35
C ASP A 276 -4.57 16.74 16.66
N SER A 277 -4.15 15.48 16.59
CA SER A 277 -3.72 14.68 17.74
C SER A 277 -2.23 14.77 18.03
N ALA A 278 -1.47 15.59 17.28
CA ALA A 278 -0.06 15.81 17.56
C ALA A 278 0.11 16.55 18.88
N ARG A 279 1.03 16.05 19.72
CA ARG A 279 1.32 16.65 21.03
C ARG A 279 2.78 16.48 21.41
N ILE A 280 3.29 17.41 22.23
CA ILE A 280 4.58 17.25 22.89
C ILE A 280 4.34 16.71 24.30
N VAL A 281 5.10 15.69 24.67
CA VAL A 281 5.10 15.07 25.99
C VAL A 281 6.44 15.38 26.68
N ASP A 282 6.38 15.85 27.91
CA ASP A 282 7.53 16.19 28.76
C ASP A 282 8.55 17.10 28.08
N GLY A 283 8.11 17.95 27.14
CA GLY A 283 8.97 18.85 26.38
C GLY A 283 10.02 18.16 25.49
N SER A 284 10.01 16.85 25.42
CA SER A 284 11.08 16.04 24.82
C SER A 284 10.63 15.02 23.77
N PHE A 285 9.37 14.64 23.78
CA PHE A 285 8.81 13.69 22.82
C PHE A 285 7.66 14.35 22.07
N ALA A 286 7.69 14.32 20.75
CA ALA A 286 6.58 14.72 19.92
C ALA A 286 5.92 13.48 19.34
N LEU A 287 4.62 13.32 19.58
CA LEU A 287 3.79 12.29 18.98
C LEU A 287 3.07 12.92 17.79
N PHE A 288 3.21 12.31 16.64
CA PHE A 288 2.51 12.74 15.44
C PHE A 288 1.26 11.90 15.27
N GLY A 289 0.11 12.54 15.25
CA GLY A 289 -1.18 11.87 15.15
C GLY A 289 -1.53 11.41 13.73
N ALA A 290 -0.54 11.11 12.90
CA ALA A 290 -0.80 10.64 11.55
C ALA A 290 -1.47 9.25 11.58
N PRO A 291 -2.63 9.07 10.90
CA PRO A 291 -3.28 7.78 10.81
C PRO A 291 -2.40 6.74 10.13
N GLY A 292 -2.50 5.51 10.59
CA GLY A 292 -1.92 4.32 9.94
C GLY A 292 -0.46 4.02 10.27
N THR A 293 0.41 5.01 10.41
CA THR A 293 1.83 4.78 10.73
C THR A 293 2.28 5.74 11.81
N PRO A 294 2.42 5.28 13.06
CA PRO A 294 2.96 6.11 14.12
C PRO A 294 4.35 6.62 13.75
N ALA A 295 4.47 7.92 13.71
CA ALA A 295 5.73 8.62 13.62
C ALA A 295 5.87 9.53 14.83
N GLY A 296 7.09 9.91 15.16
CA GLY A 296 7.34 10.80 16.28
C GLY A 296 8.69 11.48 16.17
N ALA A 297 9.00 12.32 17.15
CA ALA A 297 10.33 12.88 17.29
C ALA A 297 10.75 12.92 18.74
N VAL A 298 12.05 12.85 18.98
CA VAL A 298 12.64 12.99 20.30
C VAL A 298 13.66 14.13 20.31
N LYS A 299 13.66 14.92 21.37
CA LYS A 299 14.61 16.03 21.56
C LYS A 299 15.90 15.52 22.20
N VAL A 300 17.01 15.58 21.46
CA VAL A 300 18.34 15.13 21.84
C VAL A 300 19.31 16.31 21.69
N GLY A 301 20.06 16.65 22.70
CA GLY A 301 21.03 17.75 22.64
C GLY A 301 20.45 19.09 22.15
N GLY A 302 19.19 19.38 22.47
CA GLY A 302 18.50 20.59 22.02
C GLY A 302 17.92 20.51 20.59
N ARG A 303 18.13 19.42 19.87
CA ARG A 303 17.68 19.19 18.48
C ARG A 303 16.63 18.09 18.40
N TRP A 304 15.74 18.16 17.41
CA TRP A 304 14.75 17.13 17.19
C TRP A 304 15.25 16.07 16.19
N VAL A 305 15.08 14.82 16.58
CA VAL A 305 15.31 13.64 15.74
C VAL A 305 13.98 13.01 15.42
N ILE A 306 13.66 12.89 14.14
CA ILE A 306 12.43 12.26 13.65
C ILE A 306 12.65 10.75 13.59
N PHE A 307 11.66 9.99 14.08
CA PHE A 307 11.58 8.54 13.90
C PHE A 307 10.39 8.23 13.01
N GLU A 308 10.68 7.56 11.92
CA GLU A 308 9.79 7.22 10.84
C GLU A 308 9.25 8.47 10.08
N ALA A 309 9.01 8.30 8.79
CA ALA A 309 8.59 9.39 7.92
C ALA A 309 7.08 9.42 7.67
N GLY A 310 6.32 8.58 8.40
CA GLY A 310 4.89 8.45 8.15
C GLY A 310 4.56 7.87 6.77
N THR A 311 3.34 8.08 6.32
CA THR A 311 2.75 7.41 5.15
C THR A 311 3.01 8.13 3.83
N ALA A 312 3.28 9.43 3.86
CA ALA A 312 3.47 10.25 2.66
C ALA A 312 4.28 11.52 2.97
N PRO A 313 4.84 12.18 1.94
CA PRO A 313 5.57 13.44 2.10
C PRO A 313 4.79 14.52 2.87
N LEU A 314 3.50 14.67 2.60
CA LEU A 314 2.65 15.66 3.26
C LEU A 314 2.44 15.36 4.74
N SER A 315 2.40 14.09 5.14
CA SER A 315 2.26 13.69 6.55
C SER A 315 3.43 14.18 7.39
N ILE A 316 4.66 13.93 6.93
CA ILE A 316 5.85 14.36 7.67
C ILE A 316 6.08 15.87 7.58
N GLU A 317 5.72 16.51 6.48
CA GLU A 317 5.74 17.96 6.35
C GLU A 317 4.85 18.64 7.38
N ARG A 318 3.61 18.17 7.56
CA ARG A 318 2.67 18.66 8.58
C ARG A 318 3.17 18.41 9.99
N SER A 319 3.76 17.23 10.23
CA SER A 319 4.38 16.90 11.52
C SER A 319 5.54 17.83 11.86
N ALA A 320 6.39 18.12 10.89
CA ALA A 320 7.48 19.09 11.06
C ALA A 320 6.96 20.53 11.26
N ALA A 321 5.91 20.91 10.56
CA ALA A 321 5.25 22.21 10.75
C ALA A 321 4.62 22.32 12.16
N PHE A 322 4.03 21.25 12.68
CA PHE A 322 3.56 21.20 14.07
C PHE A 322 4.71 21.44 15.04
N LEU A 323 5.84 20.74 14.91
CA LEU A 323 7.00 20.94 15.76
C LEU A 323 7.48 22.39 15.77
N ARG A 324 7.62 23.01 14.59
CA ARG A 324 8.07 24.40 14.46
C ARG A 324 7.11 25.41 15.09
N ARG A 325 5.79 25.13 15.06
CA ARG A 325 4.79 26.00 15.72
C ARG A 325 4.80 25.86 17.24
N THR A 326 5.04 24.66 17.74
CA THR A 326 4.97 24.36 19.17
C THR A 326 6.29 24.65 19.88
N ASP A 327 7.41 24.49 19.18
CA ASP A 327 8.75 24.79 19.68
C ASP A 327 9.46 25.70 18.66
N ALA A 328 9.42 27.01 18.90
CA ALA A 328 10.02 27.99 18.00
C ALA A 328 11.55 27.81 17.83
N SER A 329 12.20 27.15 18.78
CA SER A 329 13.62 26.78 18.71
C SER A 329 13.85 25.44 17.99
N ALA A 330 12.78 24.79 17.49
CA ALA A 330 12.85 23.45 16.89
C ALA A 330 13.78 23.45 15.67
N SER A 331 14.90 22.76 15.80
CA SER A 331 15.79 22.42 14.69
C SER A 331 15.75 20.92 14.48
N LEU A 332 15.47 20.52 13.25
CA LEU A 332 15.49 19.11 12.84
C LEU A 332 16.93 18.76 12.45
N ASP A 333 17.51 17.75 13.08
CA ASP A 333 18.92 17.39 12.86
C ASP A 333 19.07 16.07 12.10
N ALA A 334 18.23 15.10 12.40
CA ALA A 334 18.25 13.79 11.76
C ALA A 334 16.85 13.17 11.65
N ALA A 335 16.72 12.26 10.71
CA ALA A 335 15.60 11.33 10.62
C ALA A 335 16.10 9.89 10.57
N LEU A 336 15.46 8.99 11.30
CA LEU A 336 15.77 7.57 11.38
C LEU A 336 14.58 6.78 10.87
N LEU A 337 14.75 6.08 9.75
CA LEU A 337 13.76 5.18 9.17
C LEU A 337 14.17 3.76 9.50
N THR A 338 13.48 3.16 10.46
CA THR A 338 13.83 1.83 10.95
C THR A 338 12.87 0.77 10.45
N ALA A 339 11.60 1.13 10.26
CA ALA A 339 10.54 0.24 9.84
C ALA A 339 10.16 0.44 8.36
N PRO A 340 9.80 -0.63 7.64
CA PRO A 340 9.30 -0.55 6.26
C PRO A 340 8.14 0.43 6.10
N THR A 341 7.18 0.40 7.01
CA THR A 341 5.98 1.25 7.01
C THR A 341 6.26 2.72 7.27
N GLY A 342 7.41 3.04 7.84
CA GLY A 342 7.83 4.42 8.15
C GLY A 342 8.49 5.18 7.00
N ALA A 343 8.57 4.60 5.80
CA ALA A 343 9.37 5.15 4.72
C ALA A 343 8.61 6.10 3.77
N GLY A 344 7.29 6.25 3.90
CA GLY A 344 6.46 6.97 2.92
C GLY A 344 6.83 8.42 2.69
N GLY A 345 7.23 9.14 3.73
CA GLY A 345 7.60 10.54 3.65
C GLY A 345 9.07 10.82 3.32
N VAL A 346 9.88 9.81 2.99
CA VAL A 346 11.31 9.95 2.76
C VAL A 346 11.66 11.01 1.70
N ALA A 347 10.84 11.16 0.66
CA ALA A 347 11.06 12.16 -0.37
C ALA A 347 11.03 13.61 0.17
N TRP A 348 10.22 13.88 1.19
CA TRP A 348 10.24 15.17 1.88
C TRP A 348 11.50 15.32 2.74
N LEU A 349 11.87 14.29 3.49
CA LEU A 349 13.06 14.31 4.35
C LEU A 349 14.34 14.59 3.56
N THR A 350 14.49 14.00 2.37
CA THR A 350 15.68 14.20 1.54
C THR A 350 15.87 15.64 1.05
N ARG A 351 14.82 16.46 1.10
CA ARG A 351 14.87 17.89 0.75
C ARG A 351 15.19 18.80 1.91
N GLN A 352 15.23 18.26 3.14
CA GLN A 352 15.50 19.04 4.33
C GLN A 352 17.01 19.09 4.62
N PRO A 353 17.52 20.13 5.28
CA PRO A 353 18.92 20.26 5.66
C PRO A 353 19.24 19.37 6.89
N MET A 354 18.88 18.09 6.82
CA MET A 354 19.13 17.11 7.87
C MET A 354 19.67 15.81 7.28
N THR A 355 20.27 14.97 8.11
CA THR A 355 20.69 13.63 7.70
C THR A 355 19.55 12.64 7.86
N THR A 356 19.15 11.99 6.76
CA THR A 356 18.22 10.86 6.80
C THR A 356 18.98 9.55 6.83
N TRP A 357 18.70 8.71 7.84
CA TRP A 357 19.26 7.39 8.02
C TRP A 357 18.21 6.32 7.76
N VAL A 358 18.61 5.25 7.09
CA VAL A 358 17.69 4.17 6.71
C VAL A 358 18.31 2.82 7.02
N THR A 359 17.60 1.97 7.77
CA THR A 359 18.03 0.59 8.04
C THR A 359 17.92 -0.28 6.79
N ALA A 360 18.62 -1.41 6.77
CA ALA A 360 18.52 -2.39 5.69
C ALA A 360 17.08 -2.87 5.47
N ALA A 361 16.30 -2.99 6.53
CA ALA A 361 14.89 -3.39 6.46
C ALA A 361 14.00 -2.33 5.79
N ALA A 362 14.22 -1.05 6.07
CA ALA A 362 13.44 0.06 5.52
C ALA A 362 13.94 0.52 4.14
N ALA A 363 15.20 0.24 3.77
CA ALA A 363 15.82 0.75 2.54
C ALA A 363 15.05 0.41 1.25
N PRO A 364 14.59 -0.83 1.00
CA PRO A 364 13.84 -1.13 -0.22
C PRO A 364 12.53 -0.35 -0.34
N PHE A 365 11.90 -0.03 0.79
CA PHE A 365 10.67 0.76 0.84
C PHE A 365 10.93 2.24 0.67
N ALA A 366 11.99 2.76 1.27
CA ALA A 366 12.45 4.13 1.05
C ALA A 366 12.80 4.37 -0.43
N GLU A 367 13.52 3.44 -1.07
CA GLU A 367 13.81 3.50 -2.50
C GLU A 367 12.55 3.47 -3.37
N ALA A 368 11.58 2.61 -3.04
CA ALA A 368 10.32 2.56 -3.75
C ALA A 368 9.52 3.86 -3.58
N ALA A 369 9.47 4.42 -2.38
CA ALA A 369 8.84 5.71 -2.13
C ALA A 369 9.53 6.86 -2.88
N LEU A 370 10.86 6.86 -2.95
CA LEU A 370 11.62 7.84 -3.74
C LEU A 370 11.36 7.73 -5.24
N ARG A 371 11.06 6.53 -5.76
CA ARG A 371 10.60 6.37 -7.15
C ARG A 371 9.14 6.84 -7.35
N GLY A 372 8.32 6.72 -6.32
CA GLY A 372 6.90 7.11 -6.34
C GLY A 372 6.65 8.61 -6.22
N TRP A 373 7.53 9.32 -5.55
CA TRP A 373 7.40 10.76 -5.29
C TRP A 373 8.58 11.52 -5.86
N PRO A 374 8.38 12.76 -6.36
CA PRO A 374 9.51 13.57 -6.83
C PRO A 374 10.55 13.71 -5.74
N ALA A 375 11.72 13.14 -5.96
CA ALA A 375 12.84 13.20 -5.04
C ALA A 375 13.72 14.42 -5.36
N GLY A 376 14.40 14.90 -4.34
CA GLY A 376 15.40 15.96 -4.44
C GLY A 376 16.27 15.96 -3.18
N GLY A 377 17.44 16.58 -3.24
CA GLY A 377 18.30 16.72 -2.07
C GLY A 377 19.21 15.53 -1.80
N THR A 378 19.53 15.32 -0.51
CA THR A 378 20.56 14.37 -0.08
C THR A 378 20.02 12.95 0.00
N ARG A 379 20.71 11.97 -0.60
CA ARG A 379 20.35 10.55 -0.48
C ARG A 379 20.40 10.09 0.98
N PRO A 380 19.46 9.23 1.40
CA PRO A 380 19.52 8.60 2.70
C PRO A 380 20.82 7.82 2.91
N ARG A 381 21.33 7.83 4.13
CA ARG A 381 22.51 7.08 4.54
C ARG A 381 22.12 5.74 5.16
N ALA A 382 22.90 4.71 4.91
CA ALA A 382 22.68 3.41 5.53
C ALA A 382 22.86 3.48 7.06
N LEU A 383 21.88 2.95 7.77
CA LEU A 383 21.90 2.79 9.22
C LEU A 383 22.13 1.32 9.54
N SER A 384 23.33 0.98 9.97
CA SER A 384 23.71 -0.40 10.29
C SER A 384 24.84 -0.44 11.32
N GLY A 385 24.96 -1.58 11.98
CA GLY A 385 26.01 -1.85 12.95
C GLY A 385 25.79 -1.15 14.28
N ASP A 386 26.86 -1.12 15.08
CA ASP A 386 26.89 -0.47 16.39
C ASP A 386 27.64 0.87 16.26
N ARG A 387 26.92 1.99 16.40
CA ARG A 387 27.50 3.33 16.26
C ARG A 387 26.82 4.39 17.09
N TRP A 388 27.56 5.46 17.36
CA TRP A 388 27.02 6.69 17.89
C TRP A 388 26.71 7.67 16.77
N ILE A 389 25.56 8.34 16.88
CA ILE A 389 25.16 9.45 16.00
C ILE A 389 25.08 10.69 16.88
N ARG A 390 25.91 11.68 16.57
CA ARG A 390 25.90 12.97 17.27
C ARG A 390 24.69 13.79 16.82
N VAL A 391 23.98 14.38 17.79
CA VAL A 391 22.82 15.23 17.59
C VAL A 391 22.94 16.44 18.50
N GLY A 392 23.19 17.61 17.95
CA GLY A 392 23.46 18.81 18.76
C GLY A 392 24.61 18.61 19.75
N SER A 393 24.34 18.83 21.04
CA SER A 393 25.30 18.66 22.12
C SER A 393 25.33 17.24 22.72
N ASP A 394 24.49 16.32 22.23
CA ASP A 394 24.34 14.94 22.75
C ASP A 394 24.48 13.91 21.64
N SER A 395 24.20 12.66 21.92
CA SER A 395 24.28 11.55 20.97
C SER A 395 23.21 10.50 21.23
N LEU A 396 22.86 9.78 20.19
CA LEU A 396 22.10 8.54 20.30
C LEU A 396 22.96 7.37 19.81
N ARG A 397 22.71 6.18 20.35
CA ARG A 397 23.40 4.96 19.95
C ARG A 397 22.49 4.09 19.16
N VAL A 398 22.94 3.67 17.98
CA VAL A 398 22.25 2.69 17.15
C VAL A 398 22.96 1.37 17.29
N GLU A 399 22.19 0.32 17.45
CA GLU A 399 22.67 -1.05 17.44
C GLU A 399 21.80 -1.91 16.53
N THR A 400 22.45 -2.67 15.65
CA THR A 400 21.77 -3.66 14.80
C THR A 400 22.24 -5.04 15.18
N PHE A 401 21.31 -5.96 15.41
CA PHE A 401 21.58 -7.36 15.73
C PHE A 401 20.52 -8.26 15.14
N ASP A 402 20.82 -9.55 15.05
CA ASP A 402 19.90 -10.52 14.49
C ASP A 402 19.12 -11.21 15.61
N LEU A 403 17.80 -11.20 15.48
CA LEU A 403 16.92 -12.11 16.19
C LEU A 403 16.66 -13.36 15.34
N PRO A 404 16.28 -14.49 15.93
CA PRO A 404 16.09 -15.76 15.19
C PRO A 404 15.23 -15.62 13.94
N ASP A 405 14.15 -14.83 14.01
CA ASP A 405 13.22 -14.62 12.91
C ASP A 405 13.33 -13.24 12.25
N TYR A 406 14.23 -12.38 12.74
CA TYR A 406 14.34 -10.97 12.32
C TYR A 406 15.79 -10.53 12.23
N PRO A 407 16.48 -10.80 11.12
CA PRO A 407 17.81 -10.26 10.88
C PRO A 407 17.72 -8.73 10.73
N GLY A 408 18.67 -8.05 11.31
CA GLY A 408 18.75 -6.59 11.21
C GLY A 408 17.79 -5.84 12.14
N THR A 409 17.38 -6.45 13.26
CA THR A 409 16.68 -5.74 14.34
C THR A 409 17.49 -4.53 14.77
N THR A 410 16.84 -3.38 14.80
CA THR A 410 17.51 -2.10 15.12
C THR A 410 17.00 -1.55 16.43
N LEU A 411 17.93 -1.24 17.34
CA LEU A 411 17.69 -0.49 18.55
C LEU A 411 18.31 0.91 18.41
N VAL A 412 17.57 1.92 18.83
CA VAL A 412 18.08 3.30 18.93
C VAL A 412 17.96 3.74 20.39
N TYR A 413 19.06 3.80 21.06
CA TYR A 413 19.13 4.21 22.47
C TYR A 413 19.44 5.70 22.58
N VAL A 414 18.62 6.40 23.37
CA VAL A 414 18.76 7.83 23.68
C VAL A 414 19.08 7.95 25.19
N PRO A 415 20.37 8.00 25.58
CA PRO A 415 20.78 7.96 27.00
C PRO A 415 20.17 9.07 27.83
N SER A 416 20.18 10.31 27.33
CA SER A 416 19.61 11.48 28.02
C SER A 416 18.11 11.39 28.27
N ARG A 417 17.43 10.45 27.63
CA ARG A 417 15.99 10.19 27.81
C ARG A 417 15.69 8.82 28.43
N ARG A 418 16.74 8.03 28.70
CA ARG A 418 16.60 6.65 29.21
C ARG A 418 15.56 5.86 28.39
N TRP A 419 15.58 6.06 27.07
CA TRP A 419 14.58 5.57 26.13
C TRP A 419 15.24 4.81 24.98
N VAL A 420 14.64 3.70 24.61
CA VAL A 420 15.02 2.92 23.43
C VAL A 420 13.86 2.90 22.46
N TYR A 421 14.15 3.11 21.19
CA TYR A 421 13.24 2.80 20.09
C TYR A 421 13.68 1.53 19.39
N ALA A 422 12.75 0.63 19.16
CA ALA A 422 13.05 -0.70 18.60
C ALA A 422 12.14 -1.03 17.43
N TRP A 423 12.71 -1.68 16.43
CA TRP A 423 11.97 -2.32 15.34
C TRP A 423 12.69 -3.59 14.90
N PRO A 424 11.99 -4.73 14.70
CA PRO A 424 10.61 -4.98 15.13
C PRO A 424 10.51 -5.07 16.66
N ALA A 425 9.33 -4.79 17.22
CA ALA A 425 9.09 -4.82 18.65
C ALA A 425 7.70 -5.38 19.00
N GLY A 426 7.39 -6.56 18.48
CA GLY A 426 6.23 -7.36 18.90
C GLY A 426 6.46 -8.01 20.28
N PRO A 427 5.43 -8.64 20.87
CA PRO A 427 5.55 -9.28 22.18
C PRO A 427 6.72 -10.26 22.30
N VAL A 428 6.91 -11.12 21.32
CA VAL A 428 8.00 -12.10 21.31
C VAL A 428 9.38 -11.44 21.22
N GLN A 429 9.50 -10.39 20.39
CA GLN A 429 10.78 -9.66 20.22
C GLN A 429 11.14 -8.88 21.47
N MET A 430 10.15 -8.43 22.24
CA MET A 430 10.35 -7.59 23.41
C MET A 430 11.22 -8.26 24.48
N GLU A 431 11.09 -9.57 24.68
CA GLU A 431 11.94 -10.31 25.62
C GLU A 431 13.42 -10.23 25.22
N TYR A 432 13.72 -10.47 23.95
CA TYR A 432 15.09 -10.37 23.42
C TYR A 432 15.64 -8.94 23.48
N ILE A 433 14.79 -7.95 23.19
CA ILE A 433 15.15 -6.53 23.26
C ILE A 433 15.51 -6.16 24.71
N ILE A 434 14.71 -6.56 25.69
CA ILE A 434 14.97 -6.30 27.11
C ILE A 434 16.24 -7.02 27.57
N ALA A 435 16.43 -8.26 27.16
CA ALA A 435 17.67 -8.99 27.44
C ALA A 435 18.89 -8.26 26.88
N ARG A 436 18.77 -7.75 25.63
CA ARG A 436 19.86 -7.01 24.99
C ARG A 436 20.16 -5.68 25.69
N ILE A 437 19.14 -4.92 26.09
CA ILE A 437 19.26 -3.69 26.87
C ILE A 437 20.05 -3.97 28.17
N ARG A 438 19.68 -5.04 28.89
CA ARG A 438 20.36 -5.46 30.13
C ARG A 438 21.83 -5.86 29.87
N GLN A 439 22.08 -6.65 28.84
CA GLN A 439 23.44 -7.06 28.43
C GLN A 439 24.35 -5.86 28.14
N ARG A 440 23.78 -4.79 27.57
CA ARG A 440 24.50 -3.55 27.30
C ARG A 440 24.66 -2.62 28.51
N GLY A 441 24.01 -2.93 29.62
CA GLY A 441 23.99 -2.07 30.80
C GLY A 441 23.31 -0.72 30.57
N TRP A 442 22.41 -0.64 29.57
CA TRP A 442 21.70 0.60 29.26
C TRP A 442 20.66 0.91 30.33
N GLN A 443 20.67 2.16 30.79
CA GLN A 443 19.65 2.66 31.70
C GLN A 443 18.43 3.08 30.89
N VAL A 444 17.37 2.28 30.90
CA VAL A 444 16.18 2.46 30.06
C VAL A 444 14.93 2.34 30.91
N ASP A 445 14.08 3.35 30.80
CA ASP A 445 12.78 3.37 31.48
C ASP A 445 11.65 2.87 30.58
N ARG A 446 11.75 3.13 29.25
CA ARG A 446 10.72 2.79 28.27
C ARG A 446 11.30 2.29 26.96
N VAL A 447 10.57 1.41 26.31
CA VAL A 447 10.87 0.94 24.94
C VAL A 447 9.74 1.38 24.00
N GLY A 448 10.04 2.27 23.09
CA GLY A 448 9.15 2.72 22.02
C GLY A 448 9.24 1.84 20.78
N SER A 449 8.24 1.94 19.91
CA SER A 449 8.15 1.19 18.68
C SER A 449 7.27 1.94 17.66
N PRO A 450 7.22 1.52 16.39
CA PRO A 450 6.27 2.05 15.42
C PRO A 450 4.79 1.89 15.81
N ARG A 451 4.45 0.95 16.69
CA ARG A 451 3.08 0.79 17.22
C ARG A 451 2.78 1.72 18.39
N SER A 452 3.78 2.04 19.17
CA SER A 452 3.66 2.91 20.34
C SER A 452 4.96 3.68 20.52
N PHE A 453 5.00 4.91 20.03
CA PHE A 453 6.23 5.70 19.97
C PHE A 453 6.87 5.91 21.35
N LEU A 454 6.08 6.32 22.35
CA LEU A 454 6.58 6.45 23.73
C LEU A 454 6.89 5.10 24.37
N GLY A 455 6.16 4.07 23.96
CA GLY A 455 6.29 2.73 24.48
C GLY A 455 5.78 2.54 25.92
N ALA A 456 5.90 1.28 26.36
CA ALA A 456 5.57 0.86 27.70
C ALA A 456 6.79 0.96 28.63
N PRO A 457 6.58 1.13 29.95
CA PRO A 457 7.64 0.94 30.94
C PRO A 457 8.23 -0.46 30.85
N ILE A 458 9.55 -0.59 31.03
CA ILE A 458 10.22 -1.91 30.94
C ILE A 458 9.62 -2.94 31.91
N ALA A 459 9.22 -2.52 33.11
CA ALA A 459 8.59 -3.42 34.07
C ALA A 459 7.28 -4.04 33.58
N SER A 460 6.44 -3.25 32.88
CA SER A 460 5.18 -3.75 32.31
C SER A 460 5.38 -4.53 31.00
N ALA A 461 6.40 -4.20 30.21
CA ALA A 461 6.74 -4.93 29.01
C ALA A 461 7.21 -6.37 29.31
N SER A 462 7.92 -6.57 30.41
CA SER A 462 8.33 -7.90 30.88
C SER A 462 7.15 -8.76 31.38
N ALA A 463 6.05 -8.13 31.83
CA ALA A 463 4.86 -8.86 32.27
C ALA A 463 3.93 -9.28 31.13
N GLN A 464 3.94 -8.56 30.02
CA GLN A 464 3.15 -8.89 28.82
C GLN A 464 3.79 -9.99 27.95
N ALA A 465 5.05 -10.27 28.20
CA ALA A 465 5.82 -11.29 27.47
C ALA A 465 5.80 -12.68 28.15
N ARG A 466 5.16 -12.80 29.30
CA ARG A 466 4.89 -14.06 30.02
C ARG A 466 3.43 -14.46 29.84
#